data_93286fbafc62b28e0e543a7ec66a2565
#
_entry.id   93286fbafc62b28e0e543a7ec66a2565
#
_cell.length_a   1.000
_cell.length_b   1.000
_cell.length_c   1.000
_cell.angle_alpha   90.00
_cell.angle_beta   90.00
_cell.angle_gamma   90.00
#
_symmetry.space_group_name_H-M   'P 1'
#
loop_
_entity.id
_entity.type
_entity.pdbx_description
1 polymer ?
#
loop_
_entity_poly.entity_id
_entity_poly.type
_entity_poly.pdbx_seq_one_letter_code
_entity_poly.pdbx_strand_id
1 'polypeptide(L)'
;MKYQKVLLCLALTGTLLFTGCGAANNSKENTTVSAELSTETDTTNDKASTESAECTTVTGMVSSVSDTELTIASMPENAQGEKPGEPPTDGNSNGSSDSSSDKPGEPPTGGNGSGDPAGGAPDMSSLETQTIPLTDTTTVLDKDGNETDLSALSEGVMVTVTLDDSGNALTITISDPSNMQTGAAPGGSSAPTSYTAANTYTEDTEVSGEAFTSTGTDENAILVEEGANVSLSDITLSRESSDSTGGDNSSFYGVGAGILALNGNLTITDSTIETDAAGAAGVFAYGDGNVAVADTTISTKQDTSGGIHVAGGGTMTAKNLTVTTEGASSAAIRSDRGGGTMDVTGGSYTSNGSGSPAVYCTADISIADATLTATGSEAVCIEGLNSLTLKNCDLTGDMPENEQNDCTWTVILYQSMSGDSEVGNSTFSMTGGSLTSQNGGLFYTTNTESTFYISDVTLNNSDSDDFLLKCTGNSNARGWGTAGANGADCKFTADTQTMEGSIIWDSISTLDVSLTNDSVWTGAFVQDESNAGNGGDGYANLSVDSSSTWLVTGDSTLSSLSCAGTIQDAKGNTVTIQGTDGTVYVEGTSSYTITVTSYEA
;
A
#
# COMPACT_ATOMS: atom_id res chain seq x y z
N MET A 1 16.96 -38.47 44.74
CA MET A 1 15.79 -39.27 45.10
C MET A 1 14.81 -39.01 43.95
N LYS A 2 14.77 -39.81 42.94
CA LYS A 2 14.08 -41.12 42.63
C LYS A 2 12.65 -41.13 43.19
N TYR A 3 11.68 -41.14 42.26
CA TYR A 3 10.63 -42.12 41.99
C TYR A 3 9.74 -41.48 40.93
N GLN A 4 9.63 -41.86 39.67
CA GLN A 4 9.18 -43.09 38.98
C GLN A 4 7.64 -43.20 38.90
N LYS A 5 7.16 -43.00 37.69
CA LYS A 5 6.13 -43.68 36.88
C LYS A 5 4.92 -44.31 37.56
N VAL A 6 3.71 -44.07 37.01
CA VAL A 6 2.82 -45.14 36.56
C VAL A 6 2.00 -44.72 35.35
N LEU A 7 2.06 -45.53 34.31
CA LEU A 7 1.32 -45.59 33.08
C LEU A 7 0.06 -46.42 33.30
N LEU A 8 -1.11 -46.04 32.80
CA LEU A 8 -2.19 -47.03 32.59
C LEU A 8 -2.95 -46.71 31.31
N CYS A 9 -2.73 -47.56 30.30
CA CYS A 9 -3.57 -47.71 29.13
C CYS A 9 -4.83 -48.52 29.48
N LEU A 10 -5.98 -48.14 28.92
CA LEU A 10 -7.02 -49.12 28.62
C LEU A 10 -7.72 -48.74 27.30
N ALA A 11 -7.49 -49.58 26.32
CA ALA A 11 -8.25 -49.66 25.08
C ALA A 11 -9.47 -50.54 25.29
N LEU A 12 -10.61 -50.19 24.71
CA LEU A 12 -11.61 -51.21 24.35
C LEU A 12 -12.32 -50.84 23.05
N THR A 13 -12.16 -51.71 22.12
CA THR A 13 -12.77 -51.85 20.80
C THR A 13 -14.23 -52.30 20.88
N GLY A 14 -15.03 -51.85 19.90
CA GLY A 14 -16.37 -52.43 19.71
C GLY A 14 -16.95 -52.03 18.35
N THR A 15 -16.90 -52.97 17.47
CA THR A 15 -17.20 -52.95 16.04
C THR A 15 -18.68 -53.26 15.70
N LEU A 16 -19.08 -52.78 14.48
CA LEU A 16 -20.02 -53.42 13.52
C LEU A 16 -21.54 -53.27 13.82
N LEU A 17 -22.47 -53.18 12.87
CA LEU A 17 -22.60 -53.43 11.42
C LEU A 17 -23.93 -52.87 10.91
N PHE A 18 -23.94 -52.38 9.69
CA PHE A 18 -24.82 -52.56 8.52
C PHE A 18 -26.34 -52.71 8.57
N THR A 19 -26.90 -52.16 7.51
CA THR A 19 -28.06 -52.46 6.65
C THR A 19 -29.30 -51.64 6.95
N GLY A 20 -30.05 -51.14 5.99
CA GLY A 20 -30.12 -51.24 4.55
C GLY A 20 -31.55 -50.89 4.13
N CYS A 21 -31.70 -50.26 3.00
CA CYS A 21 -32.83 -50.22 2.07
C CYS A 21 -34.27 -50.35 2.56
N GLY A 22 -35.14 -49.50 2.01
CA GLY A 22 -36.52 -49.92 1.78
C GLY A 22 -37.47 -48.74 1.45
N ALA A 23 -37.91 -48.77 0.24
CA ALA A 23 -38.78 -47.82 -0.43
C ALA A 23 -40.26 -47.94 -0.05
N ALA A 24 -40.97 -46.90 -0.41
CA ALA A 24 -42.29 -46.84 -1.02
C ALA A 24 -43.58 -46.65 -0.17
N ASN A 25 -44.22 -45.63 -0.58
CA ASN A 25 -45.64 -45.54 -1.00
C ASN A 25 -46.81 -45.20 -0.04
N ASN A 26 -47.46 -44.15 -0.51
CA ASN A 26 -48.94 -43.99 -0.63
C ASN A 26 -49.76 -43.77 0.64
N SER A 27 -50.63 -42.86 0.71
CA SER A 27 -51.67 -42.24 -0.10
C SER A 27 -52.73 -41.57 0.80
N LYS A 28 -53.33 -40.49 0.29
CA LYS A 28 -54.75 -40.13 0.38
C LYS A 28 -55.31 -39.67 1.74
N GLU A 29 -56.19 -38.77 1.84
CA GLU A 29 -57.22 -38.07 1.05
C GLU A 29 -57.78 -36.93 1.87
N ASN A 30 -58.12 -35.85 1.27
CA ASN A 30 -59.43 -35.26 0.90
C ASN A 30 -60.05 -34.43 2.01
N THR A 31 -60.62 -33.29 1.79
CA THR A 31 -61.73 -32.85 0.94
C THR A 31 -61.96 -31.35 1.11
N THR A 32 -62.05 -30.60 0.02
CA THR A 32 -63.13 -29.81 -0.61
C THR A 32 -63.75 -28.66 0.24
N VAL A 33 -64.16 -27.50 -0.31
CA VAL A 33 -65.04 -27.17 -1.47
C VAL A 33 -64.95 -25.67 -1.78
N SER A 34 -64.76 -25.32 -3.03
CA SER A 34 -65.61 -24.56 -3.98
C SER A 34 -65.81 -23.05 -3.75
N ALA A 35 -66.03 -22.20 -4.69
CA ALA A 35 -66.26 -22.16 -6.15
C ALA A 35 -66.21 -20.70 -6.54
N GLU A 36 -66.03 -20.27 -7.63
CA GLU A 36 -66.40 -20.21 -9.07
C GLU A 36 -66.09 -18.75 -9.52
N LEU A 37 -65.89 -18.30 -10.72
CA LEU A 37 -66.07 -18.77 -12.08
C LEU A 37 -65.47 -17.72 -13.03
N SER A 38 -64.91 -18.21 -14.12
CA SER A 38 -64.93 -17.80 -15.55
C SER A 38 -64.10 -16.60 -15.97
N THR A 39 -63.45 -16.54 -17.14
CA THR A 39 -63.53 -17.25 -18.43
C THR A 39 -62.26 -17.00 -19.21
N GLU A 40 -61.83 -18.05 -19.90
CA GLU A 40 -61.14 -18.19 -21.17
C GLU A 40 -60.45 -16.99 -21.85
N THR A 41 -59.11 -17.15 -22.21
CA THR A 41 -58.76 -17.57 -23.59
C THR A 41 -57.31 -18.03 -23.65
N ASP A 42 -57.17 -19.12 -24.37
CA ASP A 42 -55.99 -19.86 -24.78
C ASP A 42 -54.97 -19.02 -25.57
N THR A 43 -53.70 -19.13 -25.24
CA THR A 43 -52.61 -19.23 -26.21
C THR A 43 -51.33 -19.81 -25.57
N THR A 44 -50.87 -20.86 -26.18
CA THR A 44 -49.59 -21.53 -26.01
C THR A 44 -48.42 -20.59 -25.79
N ASN A 45 -47.62 -20.90 -24.74
CA ASN A 45 -46.30 -20.35 -24.69
C ASN A 45 -45.26 -21.38 -24.22
N ASP A 46 -44.32 -21.62 -25.11
CA ASP A 46 -43.11 -22.37 -24.89
C ASP A 46 -42.28 -21.75 -23.77
N LYS A 47 -41.77 -22.60 -22.91
CA LYS A 47 -40.85 -22.27 -21.84
C LYS A 47 -39.45 -22.16 -22.45
N ALA A 48 -39.05 -20.98 -22.92
CA ALA A 48 -37.67 -20.66 -23.21
C ALA A 48 -36.96 -20.34 -21.89
N SER A 49 -35.96 -21.12 -21.56
CA SER A 49 -34.95 -20.81 -20.54
C SER A 49 -34.13 -19.62 -21.03
N THR A 50 -34.19 -18.50 -20.37
CA THR A 50 -33.23 -17.40 -20.57
C THR A 50 -31.92 -17.79 -19.88
N GLU A 51 -30.96 -18.32 -20.65
CA GLU A 51 -29.55 -18.21 -20.31
C GLU A 51 -29.18 -16.72 -20.37
N SER A 52 -28.63 -16.18 -19.29
CA SER A 52 -28.01 -14.87 -19.29
C SER A 52 -26.78 -14.96 -20.20
N ALA A 53 -26.80 -14.28 -21.34
CA ALA A 53 -25.61 -14.09 -22.16
C ALA A 53 -24.56 -13.34 -21.32
N GLU A 54 -23.39 -13.93 -21.13
CA GLU A 54 -22.21 -13.26 -20.59
C GLU A 54 -21.73 -12.24 -21.62
N CYS A 55 -21.96 -10.94 -21.37
CA CYS A 55 -21.44 -9.88 -22.23
C CYS A 55 -19.92 -9.77 -21.99
N THR A 56 -19.15 -9.89 -23.07
CA THR A 56 -17.70 -9.65 -23.03
C THR A 56 -17.42 -8.16 -23.03
N THR A 57 -16.55 -7.70 -22.13
CA THR A 57 -16.09 -6.30 -22.08
C THR A 57 -14.62 -6.19 -22.44
N VAL A 58 -14.23 -5.11 -23.13
CA VAL A 58 -12.85 -4.79 -23.50
C VAL A 58 -12.57 -3.35 -23.11
N THR A 59 -11.45 -3.10 -22.44
CA THR A 59 -11.03 -1.76 -22.01
C THR A 59 -9.72 -1.38 -22.69
N GLY A 60 -9.59 -0.14 -23.14
CA GLY A 60 -8.38 0.37 -23.78
C GLY A 60 -8.45 1.85 -24.12
N MET A 61 -7.31 2.42 -24.53
CA MET A 61 -7.26 3.79 -25.05
C MET A 61 -7.68 3.85 -26.51
N VAL A 62 -8.50 4.82 -26.87
CA VAL A 62 -8.87 5.09 -28.26
C VAL A 62 -7.62 5.45 -29.05
N SER A 63 -7.29 4.64 -30.05
CA SER A 63 -6.24 4.91 -31.04
C SER A 63 -6.81 5.58 -32.30
N SER A 64 -8.00 5.17 -32.69
CA SER A 64 -8.74 5.82 -33.77
C SER A 64 -10.23 5.47 -33.74
N VAL A 65 -11.08 6.34 -34.22
CA VAL A 65 -12.53 6.11 -34.38
C VAL A 65 -13.02 6.58 -35.74
N SER A 66 -13.93 5.83 -36.32
CA SER A 66 -14.65 6.16 -37.54
C SER A 66 -16.14 5.87 -37.33
N ASP A 67 -16.97 6.18 -38.34
CA ASP A 67 -18.42 5.90 -38.28
C ASP A 67 -18.75 4.38 -38.18
N THR A 68 -17.81 3.49 -38.46
CA THR A 68 -18.03 2.04 -38.53
C THR A 68 -17.07 1.21 -37.67
N GLU A 69 -16.01 1.80 -37.14
CA GLU A 69 -14.96 1.08 -36.43
C GLU A 69 -14.35 1.94 -35.34
N LEU A 70 -14.11 1.33 -34.15
CA LEU A 70 -13.31 1.86 -33.06
C LEU A 70 -12.05 1.00 -32.94
N THR A 71 -10.89 1.63 -32.99
CA THR A 71 -9.63 0.95 -32.65
C THR A 71 -9.17 1.42 -31.30
N ILE A 72 -8.98 0.47 -30.38
CA ILE A 72 -8.42 0.70 -29.05
C ILE A 72 -7.05 0.04 -28.94
N ALA A 73 -6.12 0.70 -28.25
CA ALA A 73 -4.84 0.14 -27.86
C ALA A 73 -5.02 -0.51 -26.48
N SER A 74 -4.83 -1.83 -26.42
CA SER A 74 -4.83 -2.57 -25.16
C SER A 74 -3.45 -2.53 -24.54
N MET A 75 -3.36 -2.33 -23.23
CA MET A 75 -2.12 -2.57 -22.51
C MET A 75 -1.77 -4.07 -22.60
N PRO A 76 -0.50 -4.45 -22.86
CA PRO A 76 -0.13 -5.86 -22.93
C PRO A 76 -0.42 -6.54 -21.59
N GLU A 77 -1.07 -7.71 -21.63
CA GLU A 77 -1.36 -8.56 -20.46
C GLU A 77 -0.08 -9.04 -19.71
N ASN A 78 1.11 -8.70 -20.16
CA ASN A 78 2.40 -9.10 -19.62
C ASN A 78 3.14 -7.99 -18.85
N ALA A 79 2.45 -6.99 -18.32
CA ALA A 79 2.98 -6.14 -17.26
C ALA A 79 2.74 -6.74 -15.85
N GLN A 80 2.33 -8.00 -15.78
CA GLN A 80 2.36 -8.75 -14.53
C GLN A 80 3.81 -9.12 -14.25
N GLY A 81 4.40 -8.48 -13.22
CA GLY A 81 5.69 -8.88 -12.69
C GLY A 81 5.66 -10.37 -12.36
N GLU A 82 6.67 -11.09 -12.84
CA GLU A 82 6.84 -12.50 -12.50
C GLU A 82 6.82 -12.64 -10.97
N LYS A 83 5.93 -13.52 -10.50
CA LYS A 83 5.87 -13.98 -9.12
C LYS A 83 7.29 -14.34 -8.66
N PRO A 84 7.78 -13.88 -7.51
CA PRO A 84 9.09 -14.26 -7.00
C PRO A 84 9.19 -15.78 -6.96
N GLY A 85 10.19 -16.34 -7.68
CA GLY A 85 10.41 -17.78 -7.73
C GLY A 85 10.79 -18.32 -6.35
N GLU A 86 10.27 -19.50 -6.03
CA GLU A 86 10.65 -20.28 -4.86
C GLU A 86 12.18 -20.41 -4.73
N PRO A 87 12.73 -20.41 -3.52
CA PRO A 87 14.17 -20.60 -3.32
C PRO A 87 14.60 -22.00 -3.78
N PRO A 88 15.75 -22.15 -4.44
CA PRO A 88 16.21 -23.45 -4.92
C PRO A 88 16.59 -24.36 -3.76
N THR A 89 15.96 -25.52 -3.71
CA THR A 89 16.38 -26.62 -2.85
C THR A 89 17.73 -27.15 -3.29
N ASP A 90 18.67 -27.26 -2.38
CA ASP A 90 20.00 -27.82 -2.57
C ASP A 90 19.97 -29.23 -3.18
N GLY A 91 20.60 -29.35 -4.34
CA GLY A 91 20.89 -30.59 -5.02
C GLY A 91 22.32 -30.63 -5.53
N ASN A 92 23.21 -31.20 -4.72
CA ASN A 92 24.61 -31.46 -5.00
C ASN A 92 24.83 -32.33 -6.23
N SER A 93 25.67 -31.94 -7.19
CA SER A 93 26.67 -32.84 -7.81
C SER A 93 27.62 -32.15 -8.80
N ASN A 94 28.85 -32.25 -8.47
CA ASN A 94 30.16 -32.36 -9.16
C ASN A 94 30.19 -32.34 -10.71
N GLY A 95 31.19 -31.57 -11.26
CA GLY A 95 31.84 -31.99 -12.47
C GLY A 95 32.48 -30.91 -13.36
N SER A 96 33.74 -30.58 -13.08
CA SER A 96 34.90 -30.41 -14.02
C SER A 96 34.85 -29.39 -15.18
N SER A 97 35.71 -28.39 -15.04
CA SER A 97 36.70 -27.82 -16.00
C SER A 97 36.38 -27.73 -17.51
N ASP A 98 36.43 -26.55 -18.12
CA ASP A 98 37.61 -26.14 -18.89
C ASP A 98 37.57 -24.67 -19.35
N SER A 99 38.74 -24.12 -19.52
CA SER A 99 39.12 -22.76 -19.86
C SER A 99 38.96 -22.42 -21.34
N SER A 100 38.58 -21.17 -21.68
CA SER A 100 39.35 -20.38 -22.67
C SER A 100 38.86 -18.92 -22.73
N SER A 101 39.85 -18.05 -22.75
CA SER A 101 39.84 -16.61 -22.98
C SER A 101 39.27 -16.20 -24.32
N ASP A 102 38.58 -15.04 -24.41
CA ASP A 102 38.95 -14.00 -25.36
C ASP A 102 38.29 -12.62 -25.08
N LYS A 103 38.98 -11.60 -25.55
CA LYS A 103 38.95 -10.18 -25.21
C LYS A 103 37.88 -9.37 -25.97
N PRO A 104 37.54 -8.12 -25.54
CA PRO A 104 36.36 -7.36 -25.99
C PRO A 104 36.56 -6.56 -27.28
N GLY A 105 35.49 -6.40 -28.03
CA GLY A 105 35.44 -5.55 -29.24
C GLY A 105 34.75 -4.21 -28.93
N GLU A 106 35.29 -3.15 -29.55
CA GLU A 106 34.93 -1.74 -29.45
C GLU A 106 33.53 -1.42 -30.05
N PRO A 107 32.93 -0.27 -29.65
CA PRO A 107 31.60 0.17 -30.13
C PRO A 107 31.70 0.97 -31.45
N PRO A 108 30.63 0.97 -32.25
CA PRO A 108 30.55 1.86 -33.42
C PRO A 108 29.96 3.24 -33.05
N THR A 109 30.59 4.25 -33.58
CA THR A 109 30.30 5.67 -33.49
C THR A 109 29.19 6.12 -34.44
N GLY A 110 28.34 7.05 -33.93
CA GLY A 110 27.92 8.22 -34.69
C GLY A 110 26.51 8.20 -35.31
N GLY A 111 25.69 9.13 -34.89
CA GLY A 111 24.50 9.58 -35.62
C GLY A 111 23.83 10.74 -34.88
N ASN A 112 24.20 11.96 -35.26
CA ASN A 112 23.68 13.23 -34.78
C ASN A 112 22.26 13.47 -35.35
N GLY A 113 21.29 13.83 -34.51
CA GLY A 113 19.98 14.29 -34.94
C GLY A 113 19.32 15.15 -33.88
N SER A 114 19.42 16.44 -34.04
CA SER A 114 18.72 17.47 -33.25
C SER A 114 17.22 17.47 -33.57
N GLY A 115 16.39 17.49 -32.55
CA GLY A 115 14.93 17.70 -32.65
C GLY A 115 14.38 18.21 -31.33
N ASP A 116 13.62 19.28 -31.40
CA ASP A 116 13.04 20.10 -30.34
C ASP A 116 12.18 19.32 -29.32
N PRO A 117 12.06 19.81 -28.06
CA PRO A 117 11.16 19.23 -27.07
C PRO A 117 9.75 19.82 -27.24
N ALA A 118 8.89 19.09 -27.92
CA ALA A 118 7.44 19.29 -27.76
C ALA A 118 6.90 18.05 -27.04
N GLY A 119 6.23 18.28 -25.90
CA GLY A 119 5.57 17.24 -25.13
C GLY A 119 4.65 16.41 -26.02
N GLY A 120 5.09 15.22 -26.41
CA GLY A 120 4.36 14.24 -27.19
C GLY A 120 3.75 13.22 -26.26
N ALA A 121 2.47 12.92 -26.51
CA ALA A 121 1.81 11.74 -25.96
C ALA A 121 2.68 10.49 -26.12
N PRO A 122 2.54 9.47 -25.25
CA PRO A 122 3.32 8.24 -25.32
C PRO A 122 3.20 7.61 -26.72
N ASP A 123 4.33 7.10 -27.23
CA ASP A 123 4.38 6.46 -28.55
C ASP A 123 3.52 5.18 -28.57
N MET A 124 2.30 5.32 -29.07
CA MET A 124 1.27 4.27 -29.17
C MET A 124 1.60 3.21 -30.23
N SER A 125 2.68 3.36 -30.98
CA SER A 125 3.00 2.47 -32.13
C SER A 125 3.48 1.07 -31.75
N SER A 126 3.74 0.81 -30.47
CA SER A 126 4.20 -0.48 -29.93
C SER A 126 3.12 -1.27 -29.19
N LEU A 127 1.92 -0.72 -28.98
CA LEU A 127 0.83 -1.38 -28.27
C LEU A 127 0.03 -2.29 -29.20
N GLU A 128 -0.44 -3.44 -28.71
CA GLU A 128 -1.39 -4.26 -29.46
C GLU A 128 -2.71 -3.51 -29.59
N THR A 129 -3.19 -3.38 -30.81
CA THR A 129 -4.46 -2.69 -31.10
C THR A 129 -5.55 -3.67 -31.47
N GLN A 130 -6.74 -3.47 -30.92
CA GLN A 130 -7.94 -4.22 -31.25
C GLN A 130 -8.92 -3.30 -31.97
N THR A 131 -9.38 -3.71 -33.16
CA THR A 131 -10.43 -3.00 -33.91
C THR A 131 -11.78 -3.65 -33.64
N ILE A 132 -12.75 -2.85 -33.21
CA ILE A 132 -14.10 -3.25 -32.80
C ILE A 132 -15.10 -2.61 -33.79
N PRO A 133 -15.94 -3.39 -34.47
CA PRO A 133 -16.97 -2.84 -35.35
C PRO A 133 -18.05 -2.06 -34.58
N LEU A 134 -18.45 -0.92 -35.13
CA LEU A 134 -19.57 -0.13 -34.64
C LEU A 134 -20.81 -0.40 -35.51
N THR A 135 -21.98 -0.37 -34.91
CA THR A 135 -23.27 -0.56 -35.60
C THR A 135 -24.20 0.62 -35.32
N ASP A 136 -25.30 0.71 -36.10
CA ASP A 136 -26.32 1.74 -35.87
C ASP A 136 -27.00 1.67 -34.50
N THR A 137 -26.74 0.59 -33.72
CA THR A 137 -27.24 0.38 -32.36
C THR A 137 -26.19 0.56 -31.28
N THR A 138 -24.94 0.89 -31.65
CA THR A 138 -23.89 1.18 -30.71
C THR A 138 -24.20 2.48 -29.94
N THR A 139 -24.24 2.41 -28.61
CA THR A 139 -24.48 3.57 -27.74
C THR A 139 -23.16 4.05 -27.16
N VAL A 140 -22.89 5.36 -27.19
CA VAL A 140 -21.75 5.96 -26.50
C VAL A 140 -22.25 6.68 -25.25
N LEU A 141 -21.65 6.40 -24.12
CA LEU A 141 -21.96 7.02 -22.85
C LEU A 141 -20.78 7.90 -22.40
N ASP A 142 -21.09 9.09 -21.92
CA ASP A 142 -20.08 9.95 -21.28
C ASP A 142 -19.67 9.39 -19.89
N LYS A 143 -18.74 10.07 -19.23
CA LYS A 143 -18.25 9.70 -17.89
C LYS A 143 -19.34 9.65 -16.81
N ASP A 144 -20.46 10.33 -17.00
CA ASP A 144 -21.59 10.40 -16.07
C ASP A 144 -22.72 9.41 -16.43
N GLY A 145 -22.48 8.58 -17.47
CA GLY A 145 -23.44 7.57 -17.96
C GLY A 145 -24.54 8.12 -18.87
N ASN A 146 -24.43 9.36 -19.35
CA ASN A 146 -25.40 9.93 -20.29
C ASN A 146 -25.00 9.60 -21.73
N GLU A 147 -25.98 9.40 -22.62
CA GLU A 147 -25.70 9.21 -24.04
C GLU A 147 -25.02 10.45 -24.65
N THR A 148 -23.98 10.18 -25.44
CA THR A 148 -23.20 11.21 -26.17
C THR A 148 -22.89 10.73 -27.60
N ASP A 149 -22.29 11.62 -28.39
CA ASP A 149 -21.93 11.33 -29.79
C ASP A 149 -20.55 10.66 -29.90
N LEU A 150 -20.32 9.89 -30.98
CA LEU A 150 -19.02 9.32 -31.36
C LEU A 150 -17.88 10.35 -31.38
N SER A 151 -18.19 11.63 -31.62
CA SER A 151 -17.23 12.73 -31.63
C SER A 151 -16.60 13.01 -30.25
N ALA A 152 -17.15 12.45 -29.16
CA ALA A 152 -16.56 12.48 -27.84
C ALA A 152 -15.39 11.49 -27.69
N LEU A 153 -15.25 10.52 -28.57
CA LEU A 153 -14.16 9.55 -28.62
C LEU A 153 -12.98 10.11 -29.40
N SER A 154 -12.11 10.87 -28.75
CA SER A 154 -10.85 11.34 -29.33
C SER A 154 -9.69 10.39 -29.01
N GLU A 155 -8.61 10.43 -29.82
CA GLU A 155 -7.38 9.68 -29.57
C GLU A 155 -6.85 9.95 -28.15
N GLY A 156 -6.50 8.90 -27.42
CA GLY A 156 -6.03 8.98 -26.02
C GLY A 156 -7.15 8.90 -24.98
N VAL A 157 -8.42 8.91 -25.37
CA VAL A 157 -9.55 8.73 -24.43
C VAL A 157 -9.64 7.26 -24.03
N MET A 158 -9.77 7.01 -22.73
CA MET A 158 -9.97 5.66 -22.20
C MET A 158 -11.43 5.27 -22.30
N VAL A 159 -11.70 4.06 -22.79
CA VAL A 159 -13.06 3.54 -22.95
C VAL A 159 -13.18 2.10 -22.48
N THR A 160 -14.37 1.75 -21.99
CA THR A 160 -14.80 0.36 -21.78
C THR A 160 -15.88 0.04 -22.80
N VAL A 161 -15.67 -1.00 -23.59
CA VAL A 161 -16.56 -1.43 -24.66
C VAL A 161 -17.23 -2.75 -24.29
N THR A 162 -18.55 -2.78 -24.23
CA THR A 162 -19.33 -4.02 -24.08
C THR A 162 -19.63 -4.57 -25.48
N LEU A 163 -19.33 -5.84 -25.73
CA LEU A 163 -19.46 -6.50 -27.00
C LEU A 163 -20.70 -7.40 -27.07
N ASP A 164 -21.30 -7.53 -28.25
CA ASP A 164 -22.28 -8.57 -28.56
C ASP A 164 -21.61 -9.92 -28.87
N ASP A 165 -22.39 -10.98 -29.03
CA ASP A 165 -21.91 -12.34 -29.36
C ASP A 165 -21.16 -12.40 -30.74
N SER A 166 -21.23 -11.35 -31.52
CA SER A 166 -20.56 -11.23 -32.83
C SER A 166 -19.30 -10.36 -32.77
N GLY A 167 -18.99 -9.80 -31.59
CA GLY A 167 -17.84 -8.93 -31.35
C GLY A 167 -18.07 -7.46 -31.77
N ASN A 168 -19.31 -7.03 -32.04
CA ASN A 168 -19.61 -5.63 -32.28
C ASN A 168 -19.82 -4.86 -30.98
N ALA A 169 -19.50 -3.57 -30.95
CA ALA A 169 -19.76 -2.72 -29.80
C ALA A 169 -21.27 -2.52 -29.56
N LEU A 170 -21.77 -2.92 -28.41
CA LEU A 170 -23.10 -2.59 -27.89
C LEU A 170 -23.08 -1.22 -27.22
N THR A 171 -22.17 -1.05 -26.30
CA THR A 171 -22.02 0.18 -25.52
C THR A 171 -20.54 0.54 -25.40
N ILE A 172 -20.22 1.81 -25.60
CA ILE A 172 -18.90 2.39 -25.35
C ILE A 172 -19.06 3.40 -24.23
N THR A 173 -18.44 3.15 -23.09
CA THR A 173 -18.47 4.08 -21.95
C THR A 173 -17.13 4.81 -21.90
N ILE A 174 -17.16 6.15 -21.93
CA ILE A 174 -15.98 6.98 -21.74
C ILE A 174 -15.64 6.97 -20.26
N SER A 175 -14.41 6.58 -19.94
CA SER A 175 -13.91 6.60 -18.58
C SER A 175 -13.35 8.00 -18.27
N ASP A 176 -13.74 8.58 -17.13
CA ASP A 176 -13.12 9.79 -16.60
C ASP A 176 -11.73 9.44 -16.06
N PRO A 177 -10.65 10.10 -16.48
CA PRO A 177 -9.34 9.91 -15.87
C PRO A 177 -9.34 10.20 -14.35
N SER A 178 -10.24 11.08 -13.89
CA SER A 178 -10.44 11.34 -12.47
C SER A 178 -11.30 10.29 -11.75
N ASN A 179 -12.00 9.42 -12.50
CA ASN A 179 -12.78 8.30 -11.97
C ASN A 179 -12.00 6.96 -12.06
N MET A 180 -10.74 6.97 -12.49
CA MET A 180 -9.81 5.85 -12.29
C MET A 180 -9.53 5.59 -10.80
N GLN A 181 -10.01 6.46 -9.93
CA GLN A 181 -9.91 6.37 -8.48
C GLN A 181 -10.92 5.42 -7.80
N THR A 182 -11.90 4.87 -8.54
CA THR A 182 -12.85 3.87 -8.00
C THR A 182 -13.00 2.62 -8.87
N GLY A 183 -12.25 2.54 -9.98
CA GLY A 183 -12.19 1.36 -10.84
C GLY A 183 -10.91 0.58 -10.55
N ALA A 184 -11.03 -0.72 -10.30
CA ALA A 184 -9.88 -1.61 -10.15
C ALA A 184 -8.82 -1.33 -11.24
N ALA A 185 -7.57 -1.16 -10.84
CA ALA A 185 -6.43 -1.19 -11.76
C ALA A 185 -6.51 -2.46 -12.63
N PRO A 186 -6.00 -2.47 -13.87
CA PRO A 186 -5.99 -3.67 -14.70
C PRO A 186 -5.32 -4.82 -13.94
N GLY A 187 -6.10 -5.83 -13.51
CA GLY A 187 -5.67 -6.92 -12.62
C GLY A 187 -6.15 -6.80 -11.18
N GLY A 188 -6.80 -5.69 -10.77
CA GLY A 188 -7.34 -5.54 -9.43
C GLY A 188 -8.56 -6.43 -9.20
N SER A 189 -8.58 -7.18 -8.10
CA SER A 189 -9.75 -7.91 -7.63
C SER A 189 -10.91 -6.94 -7.39
N SER A 190 -12.11 -7.28 -7.83
CA SER A 190 -13.33 -6.57 -7.44
C SER A 190 -13.77 -6.99 -6.03
N ALA A 191 -14.46 -6.09 -5.30
CA ALA A 191 -15.01 -6.43 -4.01
C ALA A 191 -15.88 -7.70 -4.11
N PRO A 192 -15.74 -8.64 -3.17
CA PRO A 192 -16.54 -9.87 -3.19
C PRO A 192 -18.02 -9.51 -3.01
N THR A 193 -18.89 -10.23 -3.72
CA THR A 193 -20.35 -10.05 -3.61
C THR A 193 -20.93 -10.68 -2.34
N SER A 194 -20.15 -11.54 -1.67
CA SER A 194 -20.53 -12.19 -0.40
C SER A 194 -19.28 -12.69 0.31
N TYR A 195 -19.35 -12.79 1.62
CA TYR A 195 -18.30 -13.33 2.47
C TYR A 195 -18.73 -14.69 3.03
N THR A 196 -17.75 -15.58 3.24
CA THR A 196 -17.95 -16.80 4.02
C THR A 196 -17.46 -16.56 5.44
N ALA A 197 -18.26 -16.91 6.44
CA ALA A 197 -17.88 -16.78 7.83
C ALA A 197 -18.39 -17.94 8.68
N ALA A 198 -17.59 -18.32 9.69
CA ALA A 198 -18.00 -19.35 10.65
C ALA A 198 -19.11 -18.84 11.58
N ASN A 199 -19.07 -17.54 11.90
CA ASN A 199 -20.08 -16.86 12.72
C ASN A 199 -20.44 -15.51 12.09
N THR A 200 -21.71 -15.30 11.78
CA THR A 200 -22.21 -14.04 11.21
C THR A 200 -23.21 -13.39 12.15
N TYR A 201 -23.03 -12.11 12.41
CA TYR A 201 -23.91 -11.29 13.23
C TYR A 201 -24.56 -10.20 12.37
N THR A 202 -25.87 -10.26 12.22
CA THR A 202 -26.72 -9.30 11.50
C THR A 202 -27.69 -8.57 12.43
N GLU A 203 -27.66 -8.87 13.74
CA GLU A 203 -28.48 -8.26 14.78
C GLU A 203 -27.62 -7.87 15.99
N ASP A 204 -28.07 -6.90 16.75
CA ASP A 204 -27.39 -6.45 17.97
C ASP A 204 -27.16 -7.62 18.93
N THR A 205 -25.89 -7.85 19.28
CA THR A 205 -25.47 -9.04 20.04
C THR A 205 -24.37 -8.70 21.04
N GLU A 206 -24.48 -9.26 22.24
CA GLU A 206 -23.42 -9.23 23.25
C GLU A 206 -22.94 -10.65 23.52
N VAL A 207 -21.61 -10.87 23.43
CA VAL A 207 -20.95 -12.16 23.68
C VAL A 207 -19.82 -11.96 24.68
N SER A 208 -19.74 -12.83 25.68
CA SER A 208 -18.69 -12.75 26.69
C SER A 208 -18.20 -14.14 27.09
N GLY A 209 -16.87 -14.31 27.21
CA GLY A 209 -16.25 -15.54 27.71
C GLY A 209 -16.35 -16.74 26.73
N GLU A 210 -16.60 -16.50 25.45
CA GLU A 210 -16.75 -17.56 24.45
C GLU A 210 -15.45 -17.80 23.67
N ALA A 211 -15.32 -19.04 23.12
CA ALA A 211 -14.24 -19.42 22.25
C ALA A 211 -14.77 -19.61 20.82
N PHE A 212 -14.13 -18.95 19.85
CA PHE A 212 -14.44 -19.03 18.43
C PHE A 212 -13.33 -19.75 17.68
N THR A 213 -13.69 -20.62 16.73
CA THR A 213 -12.77 -21.29 15.83
C THR A 213 -13.27 -21.23 14.40
N SER A 214 -12.35 -21.06 13.45
CA SER A 214 -12.64 -21.14 12.02
C SER A 214 -11.49 -21.83 11.30
N THR A 215 -11.82 -22.77 10.39
CA THR A 215 -10.85 -23.57 9.63
C THR A 215 -11.16 -23.66 8.13
N GLY A 216 -12.19 -22.93 7.67
CA GLY A 216 -12.56 -22.91 6.26
C GLY A 216 -11.58 -22.11 5.41
N THR A 217 -11.47 -22.45 4.13
CA THR A 217 -10.67 -21.69 3.15
C THR A 217 -11.27 -20.31 2.98
N ASP A 218 -10.44 -19.25 3.11
CA ASP A 218 -10.84 -17.85 2.96
C ASP A 218 -12.08 -17.45 3.78
N GLU A 219 -12.33 -18.14 4.90
CA GLU A 219 -13.46 -17.97 5.79
C GLU A 219 -13.12 -16.97 6.91
N ASN A 220 -13.94 -15.97 7.14
CA ASN A 220 -13.84 -15.11 8.33
C ASN A 220 -14.28 -15.91 9.57
N ALA A 221 -13.58 -15.79 10.70
CA ALA A 221 -14.06 -16.48 11.91
C ALA A 221 -15.30 -15.77 12.48
N ILE A 222 -15.34 -14.44 12.42
CA ILE A 222 -16.51 -13.61 12.78
C ILE A 222 -16.71 -12.55 11.69
N LEU A 223 -17.96 -12.40 11.24
CA LEU A 223 -18.43 -11.35 10.34
C LEU A 223 -19.55 -10.55 11.03
N VAL A 224 -19.42 -9.22 11.02
CA VAL A 224 -20.44 -8.28 11.53
C VAL A 224 -20.92 -7.42 10.36
N GLU A 225 -22.20 -7.51 10.02
CA GLU A 225 -22.80 -6.84 8.87
C GLU A 225 -24.22 -6.33 9.12
N GLU A 226 -24.87 -5.74 8.11
CA GLU A 226 -26.24 -5.23 8.14
C GLU A 226 -26.51 -4.16 9.24
N GLY A 227 -25.46 -3.43 9.65
CA GLY A 227 -25.58 -2.38 10.66
C GLY A 227 -25.70 -2.88 12.11
N ALA A 228 -25.46 -4.16 12.35
CA ALA A 228 -25.50 -4.75 13.69
C ALA A 228 -24.53 -4.09 14.66
N ASN A 229 -24.92 -3.95 15.92
CA ASN A 229 -24.05 -3.53 17.02
C ASN A 229 -23.62 -4.76 17.81
N VAL A 230 -22.36 -5.19 17.66
CA VAL A 230 -21.83 -6.39 18.30
C VAL A 230 -20.78 -6.02 19.34
N SER A 231 -20.93 -6.60 20.53
CA SER A 231 -19.97 -6.44 21.63
C SER A 231 -19.38 -7.79 22.01
N LEU A 232 -18.07 -7.93 21.87
CA LEU A 232 -17.30 -9.13 22.20
C LEU A 232 -16.38 -8.82 23.38
N SER A 233 -16.50 -9.57 24.47
CA SER A 233 -15.64 -9.38 25.64
C SER A 233 -15.11 -10.70 26.19
N ASP A 234 -13.84 -10.74 26.62
CA ASP A 234 -13.21 -11.94 27.19
C ASP A 234 -13.32 -13.16 26.25
N ILE A 235 -13.22 -12.92 24.93
CA ILE A 235 -13.29 -14.00 23.93
C ILE A 235 -11.88 -14.52 23.61
N THR A 236 -11.85 -15.78 23.16
CA THR A 236 -10.67 -16.38 22.55
C THR A 236 -11.03 -16.78 21.12
N LEU A 237 -10.28 -16.32 20.12
CA LEU A 237 -10.49 -16.64 18.72
C LEU A 237 -9.26 -17.32 18.13
N SER A 238 -9.46 -18.48 17.47
CA SER A 238 -8.46 -19.16 16.66
C SER A 238 -8.96 -19.32 15.22
N ARG A 239 -8.26 -18.70 14.27
CA ARG A 239 -8.50 -18.81 12.83
C ARG A 239 -7.33 -19.54 12.20
N GLU A 240 -7.53 -20.76 11.70
CA GLU A 240 -6.49 -21.61 11.14
C GLU A 240 -6.93 -22.16 9.76
N SER A 241 -6.06 -22.04 8.73
CA SER A 241 -6.30 -22.67 7.43
C SER A 241 -5.00 -22.77 6.64
N SER A 242 -4.69 -23.97 6.16
CA SER A 242 -3.57 -24.21 5.25
C SER A 242 -3.90 -23.90 3.78
N ASP A 243 -5.18 -23.71 3.47
CA ASP A 243 -5.69 -23.61 2.09
C ASP A 243 -6.18 -22.20 1.75
N SER A 244 -6.11 -21.26 2.70
CA SER A 244 -6.45 -19.85 2.45
C SER A 244 -5.46 -19.21 1.51
N THR A 245 -5.96 -18.36 0.60
CA THR A 245 -5.19 -17.84 -0.52
C THR A 245 -4.49 -16.52 -0.21
N GLY A 246 -5.03 -15.71 0.71
CA GLY A 246 -4.49 -14.38 1.01
C GLY A 246 -4.56 -13.42 -0.18
N GLY A 247 -3.58 -12.51 -0.28
CA GLY A 247 -3.43 -11.58 -1.38
C GLY A 247 -4.46 -10.44 -1.37
N ASP A 248 -4.77 -9.90 -2.56
CA ASP A 248 -5.56 -8.68 -2.74
C ASP A 248 -6.96 -8.75 -2.11
N ASN A 249 -7.66 -9.87 -2.24
CA ASN A 249 -8.99 -10.02 -1.64
C ASN A 249 -8.96 -9.92 -0.11
N SER A 250 -7.92 -10.43 0.51
CA SER A 250 -7.74 -10.33 1.97
C SER A 250 -7.30 -8.93 2.37
N SER A 251 -6.34 -8.34 1.64
CA SER A 251 -5.79 -7.02 1.95
C SER A 251 -6.81 -5.90 1.72
N PHE A 252 -7.55 -5.93 0.60
CA PHE A 252 -8.43 -4.82 0.22
C PHE A 252 -9.85 -4.95 0.77
N TYR A 253 -10.31 -6.17 1.07
CA TYR A 253 -11.71 -6.42 1.41
C TYR A 253 -11.90 -7.23 2.70
N GLY A 254 -10.84 -7.70 3.35
CA GLY A 254 -10.92 -8.44 4.61
C GLY A 254 -11.41 -9.87 4.49
N VAL A 255 -11.29 -10.48 3.30
CA VAL A 255 -11.62 -11.90 3.11
C VAL A 255 -10.67 -12.77 3.93
N GLY A 256 -11.23 -13.69 4.72
CA GLY A 256 -10.46 -14.62 5.55
C GLY A 256 -9.95 -14.05 6.87
N ALA A 257 -10.26 -12.80 7.21
CA ALA A 257 -9.85 -12.18 8.48
C ALA A 257 -10.36 -12.96 9.71
N GLY A 258 -9.66 -12.83 10.83
CA GLY A 258 -10.13 -13.32 12.12
C GLY A 258 -11.49 -12.70 12.45
N ILE A 259 -11.58 -11.37 12.48
CA ILE A 259 -12.85 -10.66 12.66
C ILE A 259 -12.96 -9.56 11.60
N LEU A 260 -14.07 -9.53 10.87
CA LEU A 260 -14.41 -8.51 9.89
C LEU A 260 -15.67 -7.75 10.31
N ALA A 261 -15.57 -6.45 10.48
CA ALA A 261 -16.72 -5.56 10.52
C ALA A 261 -16.97 -5.01 9.10
N LEU A 262 -18.00 -5.54 8.45
CA LEU A 262 -18.48 -5.11 7.14
C LEU A 262 -19.79 -4.35 7.31
N ASN A 263 -19.77 -3.04 7.24
CA ASN A 263 -20.97 -2.20 7.44
C ASN A 263 -21.69 -2.40 8.79
N GLY A 264 -20.96 -2.78 9.86
CA GLY A 264 -21.48 -2.97 11.22
C GLY A 264 -20.60 -2.31 12.26
N ASN A 265 -21.12 -2.21 13.49
CA ASN A 265 -20.40 -1.65 14.63
C ASN A 265 -19.90 -2.77 15.54
N LEU A 266 -18.61 -2.82 15.81
CA LEU A 266 -17.97 -3.86 16.60
C LEU A 266 -17.20 -3.26 17.77
N THR A 267 -17.43 -3.76 18.97
CA THR A 267 -16.62 -3.46 20.14
C THR A 267 -15.94 -4.75 20.62
N ILE A 268 -14.62 -4.73 20.84
CA ILE A 268 -13.85 -5.86 21.36
C ILE A 268 -13.08 -5.41 22.58
N THR A 269 -13.17 -6.17 23.69
CA THR A 269 -12.40 -5.89 24.91
C THR A 269 -11.85 -7.16 25.54
N ASP A 270 -10.72 -7.04 26.24
CA ASP A 270 -10.14 -8.08 27.09
C ASP A 270 -10.01 -9.46 26.41
N SER A 271 -9.64 -9.48 25.14
CA SER A 271 -9.77 -10.66 24.28
C SER A 271 -8.41 -11.14 23.75
N THR A 272 -8.38 -12.37 23.22
CA THR A 272 -7.23 -12.94 22.54
C THR A 272 -7.63 -13.42 21.14
N ILE A 273 -6.92 -12.95 20.11
CA ILE A 273 -7.18 -13.26 18.71
C ILE A 273 -5.90 -13.83 18.10
N GLU A 274 -5.96 -15.07 17.64
CA GLU A 274 -4.86 -15.75 16.97
C GLU A 274 -5.27 -16.16 15.56
N THR A 275 -4.44 -15.85 14.55
CA THR A 275 -4.66 -16.28 13.18
C THR A 275 -3.43 -16.99 12.62
N ASP A 276 -3.65 -18.10 11.94
CA ASP A 276 -2.67 -18.92 11.24
C ASP A 276 -3.24 -19.36 9.88
N ALA A 277 -3.51 -18.38 9.03
CA ALA A 277 -4.00 -18.57 7.68
C ALA A 277 -3.55 -17.38 6.81
N ALA A 278 -3.21 -17.62 5.55
CA ALA A 278 -2.82 -16.57 4.64
C ALA A 278 -3.97 -15.55 4.48
N GLY A 279 -3.66 -14.24 4.57
CA GLY A 279 -4.64 -13.17 4.49
C GLY A 279 -5.51 -12.96 5.73
N ALA A 280 -5.30 -13.74 6.78
CA ALA A 280 -6.12 -13.67 7.99
C ALA A 280 -5.68 -12.51 8.91
N ALA A 281 -6.01 -11.29 8.55
CA ALA A 281 -5.84 -10.13 9.43
C ALA A 281 -6.55 -10.39 10.78
N GLY A 282 -5.99 -9.90 11.87
CA GLY A 282 -6.58 -10.12 13.21
C GLY A 282 -7.96 -9.50 13.33
N VAL A 283 -8.05 -8.17 13.14
CA VAL A 283 -9.31 -7.39 13.16
C VAL A 283 -9.33 -6.44 11.98
N PHE A 284 -10.40 -6.46 11.20
CA PHE A 284 -10.56 -5.68 9.98
C PHE A 284 -11.86 -4.86 10.00
N ALA A 285 -11.77 -3.57 9.64
CA ALA A 285 -12.92 -2.71 9.37
C ALA A 285 -12.96 -2.35 7.89
N TYR A 286 -14.07 -2.62 7.20
CA TYR A 286 -14.25 -2.36 5.78
C TYR A 286 -15.56 -1.63 5.49
N GLY A 287 -15.54 -0.70 4.53
CA GLY A 287 -16.71 0.06 4.12
C GLY A 287 -17.25 0.93 5.27
N ASP A 288 -18.52 0.81 5.58
CA ASP A 288 -19.13 1.48 6.74
C ASP A 288 -18.85 0.75 8.07
N GLY A 289 -17.91 -0.22 8.08
CA GLY A 289 -17.50 -0.95 9.29
C GLY A 289 -16.82 -0.03 10.30
N ASN A 290 -17.27 -0.08 11.54
CA ASN A 290 -16.74 0.71 12.65
C ASN A 290 -16.31 -0.19 13.80
N VAL A 291 -15.02 -0.17 14.15
CA VAL A 291 -14.43 -1.03 15.19
C VAL A 291 -13.88 -0.21 16.35
N ALA A 292 -14.22 -0.62 17.56
CA ALA A 292 -13.56 -0.19 18.78
C ALA A 292 -12.91 -1.42 19.44
N VAL A 293 -11.59 -1.48 19.54
CA VAL A 293 -10.86 -2.60 20.15
C VAL A 293 -9.96 -2.11 21.27
N ALA A 294 -10.03 -2.75 22.45
CA ALA A 294 -9.26 -2.35 23.61
C ALA A 294 -8.73 -3.56 24.41
N ASP A 295 -7.60 -3.36 25.08
CA ASP A 295 -7.01 -4.29 26.04
C ASP A 295 -6.95 -5.76 25.52
N THR A 296 -6.63 -5.92 24.24
CA THR A 296 -6.72 -7.17 23.47
C THR A 296 -5.35 -7.56 22.93
N THR A 297 -5.08 -8.87 22.93
CA THR A 297 -3.88 -9.45 22.33
C THR A 297 -4.22 -10.03 20.94
N ILE A 298 -3.44 -9.66 19.92
CA ILE A 298 -3.61 -10.11 18.53
C ILE A 298 -2.30 -10.70 18.04
N SER A 299 -2.33 -11.92 17.51
CA SER A 299 -1.19 -12.60 16.90
C SER A 299 -1.56 -13.16 15.54
N THR A 300 -0.82 -12.79 14.48
CA THR A 300 -1.02 -13.31 13.13
C THR A 300 0.28 -13.93 12.61
N LYS A 301 0.22 -15.05 11.85
CA LYS A 301 1.42 -15.81 11.49
C LYS A 301 1.73 -15.87 10.00
N GLN A 302 0.72 -15.93 9.15
CA GLN A 302 0.91 -16.16 7.72
C GLN A 302 1.01 -14.85 6.94
N ASP A 303 1.41 -14.94 5.67
CA ASP A 303 1.56 -13.80 4.78
C ASP A 303 0.25 -13.04 4.55
N THR A 304 0.35 -11.74 4.28
CA THR A 304 -0.77 -10.81 4.06
C THR A 304 -1.77 -10.72 5.24
N SER A 305 -1.33 -11.10 6.44
CA SER A 305 -2.13 -11.18 7.67
C SER A 305 -1.81 -10.03 8.62
N GLY A 306 -2.31 -8.83 8.35
CA GLY A 306 -2.12 -7.66 9.21
C GLY A 306 -2.69 -7.85 10.62
N GLY A 307 -2.21 -7.06 11.59
CA GLY A 307 -2.72 -7.09 12.97
C GLY A 307 -4.10 -6.46 13.09
N ILE A 308 -4.15 -5.12 13.04
CA ILE A 308 -5.38 -4.33 12.92
C ILE A 308 -5.38 -3.63 11.56
N HIS A 309 -6.55 -3.58 10.89
CA HIS A 309 -6.63 -3.23 9.49
C HIS A 309 -7.88 -2.41 9.15
N VAL A 310 -7.73 -1.36 8.34
CA VAL A 310 -8.85 -0.62 7.74
C VAL A 310 -8.69 -0.53 6.23
N ALA A 311 -9.78 -0.65 5.48
CA ALA A 311 -9.82 -0.41 4.04
C ALA A 311 -11.22 0.00 3.59
N GLY A 312 -11.34 0.54 2.37
CA GLY A 312 -12.63 0.89 1.78
C GLY A 312 -13.43 1.93 2.55
N GLY A 313 -12.79 2.78 3.35
CA GLY A 313 -13.43 3.78 4.20
C GLY A 313 -13.72 3.34 5.64
N GLY A 314 -13.34 2.12 6.04
CA GLY A 314 -13.54 1.60 7.39
C GLY A 314 -12.94 2.48 8.48
N THR A 315 -13.50 2.43 9.68
CA THR A 315 -13.04 3.22 10.83
C THR A 315 -12.65 2.34 12.01
N MET A 316 -11.55 2.68 12.70
CA MET A 316 -11.11 1.92 13.86
C MET A 316 -10.57 2.82 14.98
N THR A 317 -10.97 2.51 16.20
CA THR A 317 -10.28 3.01 17.40
C THR A 317 -9.64 1.84 18.14
N ALA A 318 -8.34 1.95 18.46
CA ALA A 318 -7.59 0.91 19.13
C ALA A 318 -6.94 1.44 20.41
N LYS A 319 -7.01 0.67 21.51
CA LYS A 319 -6.47 1.11 22.79
C LYS A 319 -5.77 -0.03 23.52
N ASN A 320 -4.50 0.22 23.96
CA ASN A 320 -3.71 -0.71 24.77
C ASN A 320 -3.61 -2.13 24.20
N LEU A 321 -3.43 -2.27 22.89
CA LEU A 321 -3.31 -3.58 22.26
C LEU A 321 -1.88 -4.13 22.39
N THR A 322 -1.77 -5.45 22.38
CA THR A 322 -0.52 -6.17 22.11
C THR A 322 -0.67 -6.89 20.79
N VAL A 323 -0.01 -6.39 19.75
CA VAL A 323 -0.10 -6.93 18.38
C VAL A 323 1.24 -7.48 17.96
N THR A 324 1.25 -8.70 17.42
CA THR A 324 2.43 -9.32 16.81
C THR A 324 2.05 -9.96 15.48
N THR A 325 2.78 -9.64 14.42
CA THR A 325 2.61 -10.24 13.09
C THR A 325 3.92 -10.87 12.63
N GLU A 326 3.87 -12.08 12.03
CA GLU A 326 5.04 -12.86 11.63
C GLU A 326 5.19 -12.99 10.11
N GLY A 327 4.10 -12.89 9.36
CA GLY A 327 4.08 -13.12 7.92
C GLY A 327 4.69 -11.97 7.10
N ALA A 328 5.07 -12.26 5.86
CA ALA A 328 5.45 -11.24 4.89
C ALA A 328 4.24 -10.38 4.51
N SER A 329 4.46 -9.10 4.19
CA SER A 329 3.40 -8.13 3.87
C SER A 329 2.28 -8.06 4.93
N SER A 330 2.64 -8.15 6.21
CA SER A 330 1.74 -8.28 7.36
C SER A 330 2.02 -7.20 8.41
N ALA A 331 1.80 -5.94 8.05
CA ALA A 331 2.00 -4.82 8.97
C ALA A 331 1.13 -4.96 10.25
N ALA A 332 1.68 -4.58 11.41
CA ALA A 332 0.94 -4.67 12.67
C ALA A 332 -0.25 -3.68 12.73
N ILE A 333 -0.05 -2.48 12.18
CA ILE A 333 -1.11 -1.50 11.90
C ILE A 333 -1.12 -1.31 10.37
N ARG A 334 -2.25 -1.63 9.75
CA ARG A 334 -2.35 -1.65 8.30
C ARG A 334 -3.59 -0.93 7.80
N SER A 335 -3.44 -0.26 6.68
CA SER A 335 -4.56 0.19 5.85
C SER A 335 -4.30 -0.18 4.40
N ASP A 336 -5.36 -0.30 3.62
CA ASP A 336 -5.27 -0.65 2.20
C ASP A 336 -6.29 0.14 1.38
N ARG A 337 -6.44 -0.24 0.12
CA ARG A 337 -7.23 0.42 -0.93
C ARG A 337 -8.56 0.99 -0.42
N GLY A 338 -8.81 2.26 -0.75
CA GLY A 338 -10.00 2.98 -0.31
C GLY A 338 -9.85 3.62 1.07
N GLY A 339 -8.71 3.45 1.72
CA GLY A 339 -8.36 4.13 2.97
C GLY A 339 -9.31 3.89 4.12
N GLY A 340 -9.43 4.88 4.96
CA GLY A 340 -10.26 4.90 6.16
C GLY A 340 -9.66 5.81 7.23
N THR A 341 -10.03 5.60 8.48
CA THR A 341 -9.43 6.31 9.61
C THR A 341 -9.08 5.35 10.74
N MET A 342 -7.96 5.62 11.40
CA MET A 342 -7.54 4.82 12.56
C MET A 342 -6.96 5.70 13.65
N ASP A 343 -7.54 5.61 14.87
CA ASP A 343 -7.04 6.25 16.07
C ASP A 343 -6.52 5.20 17.06
N VAL A 344 -5.21 5.24 17.35
CA VAL A 344 -4.53 4.28 18.21
C VAL A 344 -3.98 4.96 19.44
N THR A 345 -4.24 4.42 20.63
CA THR A 345 -3.68 4.96 21.88
C THR A 345 -3.10 3.85 22.75
N GLY A 346 -1.82 3.99 23.07
CA GLY A 346 -1.09 3.01 23.88
C GLY A 346 -0.89 1.67 23.17
N GLY A 347 -0.22 0.76 23.85
CA GLY A 347 0.01 -0.60 23.36
C GLY A 347 1.36 -0.81 22.72
N SER A 348 1.57 -2.05 22.24
CA SER A 348 2.79 -2.50 21.56
C SER A 348 2.43 -3.22 20.28
N TYR A 349 3.03 -2.79 19.17
CA TYR A 349 2.75 -3.27 17.82
C TYR A 349 4.06 -3.72 17.19
N THR A 350 4.20 -5.01 16.93
CA THR A 350 5.44 -5.60 16.41
C THR A 350 5.16 -6.36 15.12
N SER A 351 5.91 -6.04 14.08
CA SER A 351 5.93 -6.77 12.80
C SER A 351 7.29 -7.44 12.63
N ASN A 352 7.31 -8.76 12.45
CA ASN A 352 8.53 -9.54 12.27
C ASN A 352 8.77 -9.99 10.83
N GLY A 353 7.76 -9.92 9.98
CA GLY A 353 7.83 -10.40 8.62
C GLY A 353 8.59 -9.49 7.65
N SER A 354 9.07 -10.08 6.57
CA SER A 354 9.71 -9.34 5.48
C SER A 354 8.69 -8.42 4.78
N GLY A 355 9.08 -7.16 4.49
CA GLY A 355 8.19 -6.18 3.87
C GLY A 355 6.93 -5.90 4.70
N SER A 356 7.06 -6.02 6.03
CA SER A 356 5.97 -5.82 7.00
C SER A 356 6.34 -4.66 7.92
N PRO A 357 6.07 -3.41 7.53
CA PRO A 357 6.32 -2.26 8.42
C PRO A 357 5.48 -2.35 9.69
N ALA A 358 5.88 -1.65 10.73
CA ALA A 358 5.02 -1.53 11.92
C ALA A 358 3.72 -0.81 11.58
N VAL A 359 3.79 0.20 10.67
CA VAL A 359 2.64 0.91 10.13
C VAL A 359 2.73 1.00 8.59
N TYR A 360 1.79 0.38 7.89
CA TYR A 360 1.55 0.60 6.46
C TYR A 360 0.32 1.49 6.29
N CYS A 361 0.50 2.67 5.71
CA CYS A 361 -0.49 3.75 5.73
C CYS A 361 -0.94 4.16 4.33
N THR A 362 -2.19 3.83 3.99
CA THR A 362 -2.99 4.34 2.87
C THR A 362 -4.31 4.94 3.38
N ALA A 363 -4.29 5.56 4.56
CA ALA A 363 -5.44 6.09 5.29
C ALA A 363 -5.00 7.32 6.11
N ASP A 364 -5.93 7.90 6.86
CA ASP A 364 -5.60 8.87 7.92
C ASP A 364 -5.43 8.13 9.26
N ILE A 365 -4.19 8.06 9.76
CA ILE A 365 -3.85 7.31 10.97
C ILE A 365 -3.25 8.24 12.02
N SER A 366 -3.78 8.18 13.24
CA SER A 366 -3.23 8.85 14.43
C SER A 366 -2.84 7.83 15.48
N ILE A 367 -1.60 7.92 16.01
CA ILE A 367 -1.10 7.00 17.05
C ILE A 367 -0.49 7.82 18.18
N ALA A 368 -0.86 7.53 19.42
CA ALA A 368 -0.32 8.18 20.59
C ALA A 368 0.13 7.18 21.67
N ASP A 369 1.23 7.49 22.36
CA ASP A 369 1.72 6.78 23.55
C ASP A 369 1.97 5.27 23.31
N ALA A 370 2.45 4.87 22.12
CA ALA A 370 2.60 3.48 21.68
C ALA A 370 4.06 3.12 21.35
N THR A 371 4.37 1.82 21.41
CA THR A 371 5.62 1.25 20.93
C THR A 371 5.38 0.52 19.60
N LEU A 372 6.11 0.89 18.56
CA LEU A 372 5.96 0.43 17.18
C LEU A 372 7.29 -0.15 16.71
N THR A 373 7.32 -1.43 16.33
CA THR A 373 8.57 -2.11 15.98
C THR A 373 8.41 -2.95 14.73
N ALA A 374 9.29 -2.76 13.75
CA ALA A 374 9.47 -3.66 12.62
C ALA A 374 10.88 -4.27 12.70
N THR A 375 10.99 -5.61 12.65
CA THR A 375 12.26 -6.33 12.75
C THR A 375 12.72 -6.94 11.41
N GLY A 376 11.91 -6.84 10.37
CA GLY A 376 12.18 -7.36 9.03
C GLY A 376 11.79 -6.37 7.91
N SER A 377 11.60 -5.09 8.27
CA SER A 377 11.15 -4.05 7.35
C SER A 377 11.47 -2.65 7.89
N GLU A 378 11.19 -1.63 7.10
CA GLU A 378 11.04 -0.25 7.57
C GLU A 378 9.97 -0.14 8.66
N ALA A 379 10.06 0.88 9.49
CA ALA A 379 9.07 1.09 10.55
C ALA A 379 7.74 1.64 9.99
N VAL A 380 7.82 2.55 9.02
CA VAL A 380 6.66 3.23 8.43
C VAL A 380 6.78 3.32 6.93
N CYS A 381 5.68 3.03 6.28
CA CYS A 381 5.47 3.22 4.85
C CYS A 381 4.17 4.00 4.64
N ILE A 382 4.24 5.18 4.00
CA ILE A 382 3.06 6.00 3.65
C ILE A 382 3.00 6.14 2.14
N GLU A 383 1.88 5.76 1.55
CA GLU A 383 1.68 5.81 0.10
C GLU A 383 0.64 6.86 -0.28
N GLY A 384 1.01 7.76 -1.19
CA GLY A 384 0.13 8.75 -1.81
C GLY A 384 -0.52 9.75 -0.84
N LEU A 385 -1.72 10.20 -1.16
CA LEU A 385 -2.48 11.21 -0.40
C LEU A 385 -3.00 10.66 0.93
N ASN A 386 -2.09 10.37 1.87
CA ASN A 386 -2.43 9.80 3.17
C ASN A 386 -1.58 10.42 4.28
N SER A 387 -2.01 10.25 5.53
CA SER A 387 -1.36 10.88 6.67
C SER A 387 -1.13 9.93 7.85
N LEU A 388 0.06 10.04 8.47
CA LEU A 388 0.37 9.42 9.75
C LEU A 388 0.83 10.47 10.76
N THR A 389 0.14 10.56 11.88
CA THR A 389 0.52 11.41 13.00
C THR A 389 0.89 10.55 14.20
N LEU A 390 2.12 10.74 14.71
CA LEU A 390 2.65 10.06 15.90
C LEU A 390 2.86 11.06 17.03
N LYS A 391 2.44 10.69 18.25
CA LYS A 391 2.65 11.52 19.45
C LYS A 391 3.17 10.66 20.60
N ASN A 392 4.35 11.02 21.15
CA ASN A 392 5.01 10.28 22.22
C ASN A 392 5.15 8.77 21.93
N CYS A 393 5.49 8.41 20.70
CA CYS A 393 5.66 7.02 20.28
C CYS A 393 7.14 6.64 20.24
N ASP A 394 7.44 5.38 20.56
CA ASP A 394 8.76 4.80 20.31
C ASP A 394 8.68 3.95 19.05
N LEU A 395 9.35 4.40 17.99
CA LEU A 395 9.33 3.80 16.65
C LEU A 395 10.69 3.20 16.31
N THR A 396 10.72 1.94 15.91
CA THR A 396 11.95 1.23 15.52
C THR A 396 11.75 0.46 14.21
N GLY A 397 12.69 0.62 13.28
CA GLY A 397 12.76 -0.14 12.02
C GLY A 397 14.10 -0.87 11.89
N ASP A 398 14.08 -2.08 11.32
CA ASP A 398 15.24 -2.89 10.96
C ASP A 398 15.04 -3.44 9.55
N MET A 399 15.22 -2.56 8.56
CA MET A 399 14.98 -2.87 7.16
C MET A 399 16.17 -3.64 6.58
N PRO A 400 16.00 -4.88 6.09
CA PRO A 400 17.10 -5.60 5.44
C PRO A 400 17.44 -4.99 4.07
N GLU A 401 18.71 -5.13 3.66
CA GLU A 401 19.10 -4.80 2.29
C GLU A 401 18.34 -5.66 1.28
N ASN A 402 17.92 -5.04 0.16
CA ASN A 402 17.23 -5.70 -0.94
C ASN A 402 17.74 -5.12 -2.27
N GLU A 403 18.05 -5.98 -3.24
CA GLU A 403 18.55 -5.57 -4.56
C GLU A 403 17.57 -4.69 -5.36
N GLN A 404 16.30 -4.68 -5.00
CA GLN A 404 15.28 -3.80 -5.61
C GLN A 404 15.21 -2.41 -4.99
N ASN A 405 15.95 -2.17 -3.90
CA ASN A 405 15.97 -0.90 -3.20
C ASN A 405 17.30 -0.18 -3.45
N ASP A 406 17.23 1.12 -3.70
CA ASP A 406 18.42 1.95 -3.89
C ASP A 406 19.15 2.25 -2.57
N CYS A 407 18.47 2.08 -1.45
CA CYS A 407 19.00 2.25 -0.09
C CYS A 407 18.06 1.55 0.91
N THR A 408 18.44 1.57 2.19
CA THR A 408 17.57 1.19 3.32
C THR A 408 17.12 2.44 4.06
N TRP A 409 15.92 2.40 4.65
CA TRP A 409 15.28 3.54 5.33
C TRP A 409 14.43 3.08 6.50
N THR A 410 14.06 4.01 7.38
CA THR A 410 13.17 3.73 8.51
C THR A 410 11.75 4.21 8.27
N VAL A 411 11.60 5.37 7.60
CA VAL A 411 10.31 5.94 7.20
C VAL A 411 10.38 6.30 5.73
N ILE A 412 9.42 5.80 4.92
CA ILE A 412 9.29 6.15 3.51
C ILE A 412 7.95 6.83 3.23
N LEU A 413 7.99 7.90 2.42
CA LEU A 413 6.85 8.52 1.77
C LEU A 413 7.02 8.37 0.25
N TYR A 414 6.06 7.73 -0.42
CA TYR A 414 6.19 7.39 -1.83
C TYR A 414 4.84 7.22 -2.53
N GLN A 415 4.89 7.06 -3.85
CA GLN A 415 3.76 6.65 -4.67
C GLN A 415 4.16 5.44 -5.51
N SER A 416 3.48 4.30 -5.30
CA SER A 416 3.83 3.06 -6.00
C SER A 416 3.31 2.98 -7.42
N MET A 417 2.27 3.75 -7.78
CA MET A 417 1.53 3.65 -9.04
C MET A 417 0.68 2.35 -9.18
N SER A 418 0.51 1.59 -8.09
CA SER A 418 -0.34 0.38 -8.05
C SER A 418 -1.84 0.70 -8.11
N GLY A 419 -2.22 1.94 -7.78
CA GLY A 419 -3.61 2.35 -7.60
C GLY A 419 -4.19 2.00 -6.23
N ASP A 420 -3.35 1.64 -5.26
CA ASP A 420 -3.79 1.35 -3.88
C ASP A 420 -4.06 2.63 -3.09
N SER A 421 -3.49 3.75 -3.54
CA SER A 421 -3.65 5.07 -2.93
C SER A 421 -3.83 6.16 -3.98
N GLU A 422 -4.57 7.21 -3.64
CA GLU A 422 -4.68 8.43 -4.44
C GLU A 422 -3.33 9.14 -4.51
N VAL A 423 -3.02 9.71 -5.70
CA VAL A 423 -1.83 10.53 -5.89
C VAL A 423 -2.00 11.85 -5.15
N GLY A 424 -1.01 12.24 -4.36
CA GLY A 424 -1.02 13.51 -3.64
C GLY A 424 0.01 13.56 -2.53
N ASN A 425 -0.13 14.55 -1.65
CA ASN A 425 0.84 14.82 -0.59
C ASN A 425 0.77 13.78 0.53
N SER A 426 1.79 12.93 0.62
CA SER A 426 2.00 12.05 1.77
C SER A 426 2.46 12.85 2.99
N THR A 427 1.88 12.61 4.17
CA THR A 427 2.23 13.38 5.38
C THR A 427 2.69 12.48 6.51
N PHE A 428 3.88 12.76 7.03
CA PHE A 428 4.39 12.17 8.27
C PHE A 428 4.62 13.27 9.31
N SER A 429 3.97 13.15 10.46
CA SER A 429 4.14 14.06 11.58
C SER A 429 4.48 13.29 12.86
N MET A 430 5.58 13.66 13.53
CA MET A 430 5.97 13.04 14.81
C MET A 430 6.35 14.10 15.84
N THR A 431 5.76 13.99 17.02
CA THR A 431 6.04 14.89 18.16
C THR A 431 6.31 14.07 19.41
N GLY A 432 7.48 14.28 20.01
CA GLY A 432 7.95 13.54 21.18
C GLY A 432 8.24 12.05 20.88
N GLY A 433 8.76 11.33 21.87
CA GLY A 433 9.14 9.93 21.73
C GLY A 433 10.48 9.72 21.04
N SER A 434 10.66 8.57 20.39
CA SER A 434 11.91 8.21 19.72
C SER A 434 11.69 7.55 18.35
N LEU A 435 12.60 7.82 17.40
CA LEU A 435 12.71 7.14 16.12
C LEU A 435 14.09 6.48 16.03
N THR A 436 14.12 5.17 15.87
CA THR A 436 15.36 4.38 15.83
C THR A 436 15.47 3.61 14.51
N SER A 437 16.53 3.89 13.77
CA SER A 437 16.98 3.07 12.65
C SER A 437 17.97 2.03 13.16
N GLN A 438 17.70 0.74 12.92
CA GLN A 438 18.67 -0.33 13.14
C GLN A 438 19.55 -0.56 11.91
N ASN A 439 19.07 -0.19 10.71
CA ASN A 439 19.79 -0.30 9.46
C ASN A 439 19.30 0.76 8.46
N GLY A 440 20.22 1.56 7.92
CA GLY A 440 19.96 2.59 6.92
C GLY A 440 19.51 3.95 7.46
N GLY A 441 19.13 4.83 6.55
CA GLY A 441 18.75 6.21 6.86
C GLY A 441 17.41 6.34 7.58
N LEU A 442 17.12 7.57 8.04
CA LEU A 442 15.89 7.83 8.79
C LEU A 442 14.70 8.07 7.87
N PHE A 443 14.78 9.04 6.96
CA PHE A 443 13.66 9.47 6.12
C PHE A 443 14.01 9.37 4.64
N TYR A 444 13.13 8.73 3.88
CA TYR A 444 13.23 8.67 2.42
C TYR A 444 11.92 9.14 1.77
N THR A 445 12.02 9.92 0.70
CA THR A 445 10.87 10.28 -0.12
C THR A 445 11.22 10.24 -1.59
N THR A 446 10.32 9.67 -2.40
CA THR A 446 10.50 9.45 -3.83
C THR A 446 9.16 9.35 -4.56
N ASN A 447 9.07 9.84 -5.79
CA ASN A 447 7.90 9.72 -6.67
C ASN A 447 6.59 10.25 -6.04
N THR A 448 6.65 11.27 -5.16
CA THR A 448 5.44 11.79 -4.48
C THR A 448 5.64 13.24 -4.03
N GLU A 449 4.53 13.95 -3.79
CA GLU A 449 4.53 15.11 -2.90
C GLU A 449 4.59 14.60 -1.45
N SER A 450 5.39 15.26 -0.59
CA SER A 450 5.60 14.82 0.78
C SER A 450 5.79 15.94 1.78
N THR A 451 5.29 15.71 2.98
CA THR A 451 5.47 16.63 4.11
C THR A 451 5.92 15.87 5.34
N PHE A 452 7.08 16.27 5.89
CA PHE A 452 7.57 15.81 7.17
C PHE A 452 7.50 16.94 8.20
N TYR A 453 6.97 16.62 9.38
CA TYR A 453 7.05 17.49 10.55
C TYR A 453 7.58 16.72 11.74
N ILE A 454 8.73 17.14 12.29
CA ILE A 454 9.41 16.47 13.40
C ILE A 454 9.65 17.48 14.52
N SER A 455 9.18 17.15 15.73
CA SER A 455 9.31 18.04 16.88
C SER A 455 9.61 17.27 18.17
N ASP A 456 10.68 17.64 18.87
CA ASP A 456 11.10 17.05 20.16
C ASP A 456 11.21 15.51 20.14
N VAL A 457 11.66 14.94 19.01
CA VAL A 457 11.85 13.50 18.81
C VAL A 457 13.32 13.12 19.04
N THR A 458 13.57 12.08 19.83
CA THR A 458 14.90 11.49 19.93
C THR A 458 15.19 10.65 18.69
N LEU A 459 16.07 11.13 17.82
CA LEU A 459 16.47 10.42 16.59
C LEU A 459 17.73 9.58 16.89
N ASN A 460 17.66 8.28 16.60
CA ASN A 460 18.76 7.34 16.77
C ASN A 460 19.07 6.66 15.44
N ASN A 461 20.24 6.91 14.90
CA ASN A 461 20.76 6.21 13.72
C ASN A 461 21.79 5.17 14.18
N SER A 462 21.73 3.95 13.67
CA SER A 462 22.70 2.89 14.00
C SER A 462 24.07 3.17 13.39
N ASP A 463 24.11 3.83 12.24
CA ASP A 463 25.33 4.30 11.58
C ASP A 463 25.26 5.82 11.39
N SER A 464 26.28 6.53 11.86
CA SER A 464 26.37 7.99 11.73
C SER A 464 26.63 8.45 10.26
N ASP A 465 27.03 7.55 9.38
CA ASP A 465 27.27 7.82 7.97
C ASP A 465 25.97 7.69 7.14
N ASP A 466 24.90 7.13 7.71
CA ASP A 466 23.59 7.07 7.08
C ASP A 466 22.91 8.45 6.97
N PHE A 467 22.02 8.57 5.99
CA PHE A 467 21.34 9.85 5.76
C PHE A 467 20.24 10.16 6.79
N LEU A 468 20.08 11.45 7.11
CA LEU A 468 18.91 11.96 7.83
C LEU A 468 17.68 11.95 6.91
N LEU A 469 17.80 12.54 5.71
CA LEU A 469 16.76 12.63 4.71
C LEU A 469 17.34 12.37 3.32
N LYS A 470 16.69 11.51 2.55
CA LYS A 470 16.93 11.35 1.12
C LYS A 470 15.66 11.75 0.35
N CYS A 471 15.78 12.81 -0.47
CA CYS A 471 14.71 13.33 -1.34
C CYS A 471 15.20 13.26 -2.77
N THR A 472 14.98 12.13 -3.44
CA THR A 472 15.54 11.84 -4.77
C THR A 472 14.59 10.99 -5.61
N GLY A 473 14.81 10.94 -6.92
CA GLY A 473 14.31 9.87 -7.75
C GLY A 473 14.83 8.50 -7.31
N ASN A 474 14.25 7.45 -7.85
CA ASN A 474 14.63 6.07 -7.61
C ASN A 474 14.95 5.35 -8.94
N SER A 475 15.63 4.19 -8.86
CA SER A 475 16.05 3.38 -10.01
C SER A 475 14.88 2.76 -10.80
N ASN A 476 13.66 2.87 -10.28
CA ASN A 476 12.45 2.22 -10.78
C ASN A 476 12.48 0.66 -10.74
N ALA A 477 13.36 0.07 -9.96
CA ALA A 477 13.44 -1.38 -9.83
C ALA A 477 12.16 -1.99 -9.21
N ARG A 478 11.41 -1.19 -8.44
CA ARG A 478 10.09 -1.55 -7.88
C ARG A 478 8.91 -1.08 -8.72
N GLY A 479 9.13 -0.42 -9.86
CA GLY A 479 8.05 0.15 -10.67
C GLY A 479 7.49 1.48 -10.14
N TRP A 480 8.20 2.18 -9.27
CA TRP A 480 7.75 3.45 -8.70
C TRP A 480 8.02 4.63 -9.64
N GLY A 481 7.04 4.97 -10.46
CA GLY A 481 7.09 6.08 -11.41
C GLY A 481 7.89 5.75 -12.68
N THR A 482 8.60 6.73 -13.21
CA THR A 482 9.44 6.59 -14.41
C THR A 482 10.87 6.98 -14.06
N ALA A 483 11.84 6.10 -14.31
CA ALA A 483 13.26 6.36 -14.02
C ALA A 483 13.72 7.69 -14.64
N GLY A 484 14.36 8.53 -13.83
CA GLY A 484 14.81 9.88 -14.21
C GLY A 484 13.71 10.94 -14.28
N ALA A 485 12.47 10.62 -13.86
CA ALA A 485 11.34 11.54 -13.74
C ALA A 485 10.44 11.26 -12.53
N ASN A 486 10.93 10.45 -11.59
CA ASN A 486 10.26 10.01 -10.37
C ASN A 486 10.86 10.66 -9.10
N GLY A 487 11.22 11.92 -9.20
CA GLY A 487 11.62 12.74 -8.06
C GLY A 487 10.50 12.96 -7.06
N ALA A 488 10.83 13.57 -5.93
CA ALA A 488 9.88 13.95 -4.90
C ALA A 488 9.72 15.47 -4.81
N ASP A 489 8.56 15.95 -4.35
CA ASP A 489 8.33 17.34 -3.92
C ASP A 489 8.16 17.34 -2.39
N CYS A 490 9.21 17.74 -1.66
CA CYS A 490 9.31 17.51 -0.22
C CYS A 490 9.37 18.81 0.58
N LYS A 491 8.55 18.87 1.63
CA LYS A 491 8.67 19.88 2.70
C LYS A 491 9.07 19.19 4.00
N PHE A 492 10.23 19.56 4.55
CA PHE A 492 10.73 19.00 5.81
C PHE A 492 10.86 20.12 6.86
N THR A 493 10.10 20.01 7.94
CA THR A 493 10.15 20.97 9.05
C THR A 493 10.67 20.29 10.32
N ALA A 494 11.79 20.81 10.83
CA ALA A 494 12.30 20.50 12.15
C ALA A 494 11.94 21.64 13.11
N ASP A 495 11.20 21.32 14.15
CA ASP A 495 10.70 22.28 15.15
C ASP A 495 11.17 21.85 16.55
N THR A 496 11.97 22.67 17.22
CA THR A 496 12.55 22.32 18.54
C THR A 496 13.29 20.98 18.48
N GLN A 497 14.01 20.71 17.37
CA GLN A 497 14.52 19.39 17.01
C GLN A 497 16.05 19.37 16.94
N THR A 498 16.67 18.36 17.59
CA THR A 498 18.09 18.03 17.37
C THR A 498 18.18 16.83 16.42
N MET A 499 18.99 16.97 15.37
CA MET A 499 19.14 15.92 14.35
C MET A 499 20.54 15.87 13.78
N GLU A 500 20.96 14.68 13.33
CA GLU A 500 22.27 14.41 12.75
C GLU A 500 22.11 13.55 11.48
N GLY A 501 23.01 13.74 10.53
CA GLY A 501 23.05 13.03 9.25
C GLY A 501 22.93 13.96 8.04
N SER A 502 23.31 13.43 6.87
CA SER A 502 23.27 14.19 5.62
C SER A 502 21.84 14.31 5.08
N ILE A 503 21.56 15.41 4.42
CA ILE A 503 20.35 15.58 3.58
C ILE A 503 20.79 15.41 2.13
N ILE A 504 20.23 14.39 1.47
CA ILE A 504 20.57 14.02 0.08
C ILE A 504 19.42 14.44 -0.84
N TRP A 505 19.75 15.09 -1.95
CA TRP A 505 18.77 15.54 -2.94
C TRP A 505 19.30 15.40 -4.37
N ASP A 506 18.42 15.47 -5.37
CA ASP A 506 18.77 15.45 -6.78
C ASP A 506 18.07 16.54 -7.59
N SER A 507 18.48 16.72 -8.85
CA SER A 507 17.95 17.79 -9.72
C SER A 507 16.56 17.50 -10.32
N ILE A 508 15.97 16.33 -10.07
CA ILE A 508 14.58 16.04 -10.46
C ILE A 508 13.58 16.12 -9.29
N SER A 509 14.07 16.46 -8.10
CA SER A 509 13.27 16.62 -6.88
C SER A 509 13.26 18.06 -6.40
N THR A 510 12.22 18.46 -5.68
CA THR A 510 12.15 19.74 -4.98
C THR A 510 12.14 19.52 -3.48
N LEU A 511 12.98 20.29 -2.74
CA LEU A 511 13.16 20.12 -1.31
C LEU A 511 13.20 21.47 -0.61
N ASP A 512 12.25 21.70 0.30
CA ASP A 512 12.25 22.83 1.21
C ASP A 512 12.46 22.35 2.65
N VAL A 513 13.60 22.71 3.27
CA VAL A 513 13.93 22.38 4.66
C VAL A 513 13.80 23.63 5.52
N SER A 514 13.14 23.49 6.67
CA SER A 514 12.98 24.56 7.66
C SER A 514 13.47 24.11 9.04
N LEU A 515 14.42 24.85 9.62
CA LEU A 515 14.86 24.70 11.00
C LEU A 515 14.24 25.84 11.84
N THR A 516 13.41 25.49 12.81
CA THR A 516 12.64 26.46 13.61
C THR A 516 12.74 26.16 15.11
N ASN A 517 12.56 27.19 15.93
CA ASN A 517 12.38 27.07 17.38
C ASN A 517 13.52 26.32 18.09
N ASP A 518 14.73 26.88 18.03
CA ASP A 518 15.95 26.31 18.66
C ASP A 518 16.40 24.96 18.07
N SER A 519 16.01 24.64 16.84
CA SER A 519 16.44 23.41 16.18
C SER A 519 17.94 23.40 15.88
N VAL A 520 18.57 22.24 16.05
CA VAL A 520 19.99 22.03 15.77
C VAL A 520 20.16 20.88 14.80
N TRP A 521 20.72 21.15 13.63
CA TRP A 521 21.06 20.12 12.66
C TRP A 521 22.58 20.02 12.45
N THR A 522 23.12 18.81 12.58
CA THR A 522 24.50 18.45 12.33
C THR A 522 24.59 17.63 11.05
N GLY A 523 25.08 18.19 9.95
CA GLY A 523 25.09 17.47 8.67
C GLY A 523 25.57 18.32 7.51
N ALA A 524 25.39 17.76 6.31
CA ALA A 524 25.72 18.39 5.03
C ALA A 524 24.59 18.17 4.01
N PHE A 525 24.43 19.12 3.06
CA PHE A 525 23.62 18.91 1.86
C PHE A 525 24.45 18.23 0.77
N VAL A 526 24.02 17.06 0.32
CA VAL A 526 24.70 16.25 -0.70
C VAL A 526 23.79 16.15 -1.93
N GLN A 527 24.28 16.60 -3.07
CA GLN A 527 23.59 16.41 -4.34
C GLN A 527 24.01 15.06 -4.94
N ASP A 528 23.03 14.17 -5.19
CA ASP A 528 23.22 12.81 -5.74
C ASP A 528 22.36 12.62 -6.98
N GLU A 529 22.96 12.70 -8.15
CA GLU A 529 22.30 12.58 -9.46
C GLU A 529 22.17 11.14 -9.96
N SER A 530 22.43 10.14 -9.13
CA SER A 530 22.51 8.73 -9.56
C SER A 530 21.22 8.24 -10.25
N ASN A 531 20.06 8.72 -9.81
CA ASN A 531 18.75 8.37 -10.34
C ASN A 531 18.06 9.52 -11.10
N ALA A 532 18.74 10.65 -11.28
CA ALA A 532 18.15 11.85 -11.90
C ALA A 532 18.07 11.81 -13.44
N GLY A 533 18.53 10.74 -14.07
CA GLY A 533 18.46 10.60 -15.54
C GLY A 533 19.23 11.70 -16.27
N ASN A 534 18.52 12.55 -17.00
CA ASN A 534 19.10 13.72 -17.68
C ASN A 534 19.16 14.97 -16.79
N GLY A 535 18.75 14.88 -15.53
CA GLY A 535 18.55 15.99 -14.64
C GLY A 535 17.28 16.78 -14.94
N GLY A 536 16.99 17.79 -14.11
CA GLY A 536 15.81 18.62 -14.19
C GLY A 536 16.02 20.01 -13.57
N ASP A 537 14.94 20.72 -13.31
CA ASP A 537 14.91 22.03 -12.68
C ASP A 537 14.62 21.96 -11.17
N GLY A 538 14.89 20.81 -10.54
CA GLY A 538 14.73 20.58 -9.11
C GLY A 538 15.65 21.48 -8.27
N TYR A 539 15.35 21.57 -6.99
CA TYR A 539 16.07 22.42 -6.07
C TYR A 539 16.08 21.86 -4.64
N ALA A 540 17.05 22.33 -3.85
CA ALA A 540 17.05 22.20 -2.40
C ALA A 540 17.21 23.57 -1.74
N ASN A 541 16.28 23.96 -0.88
CA ASN A 541 16.29 25.18 -0.12
C ASN A 541 16.41 24.92 1.38
N LEU A 542 17.12 25.78 2.09
CA LEU A 542 17.19 25.75 3.55
C LEU A 542 16.81 27.10 4.14
N SER A 543 15.90 27.09 5.10
CA SER A 543 15.60 28.21 5.98
C SER A 543 16.01 27.89 7.41
N VAL A 544 16.80 28.78 8.03
CA VAL A 544 17.26 28.67 9.43
C VAL A 544 16.78 29.92 10.19
N ASP A 545 15.85 29.72 11.12
CA ASP A 545 15.34 30.83 11.92
C ASP A 545 16.40 31.40 12.90
N SER A 546 16.10 32.55 13.55
CA SER A 546 17.06 33.26 14.40
C SER A 546 17.51 32.50 15.66
N SER A 547 16.81 31.43 16.04
CA SER A 547 17.13 30.62 17.21
C SER A 547 17.85 29.32 16.85
N SER A 548 17.76 28.89 15.58
CA SER A 548 18.23 27.59 15.13
C SER A 548 19.68 27.61 14.64
N THR A 549 20.30 26.43 14.58
CA THR A 549 21.71 26.25 14.25
C THR A 549 21.92 25.11 13.26
N TRP A 550 22.70 25.37 12.20
CA TRP A 550 23.27 24.35 11.34
C TRP A 550 24.75 24.14 11.65
N LEU A 551 25.13 22.96 12.14
CA LEU A 551 26.49 22.50 12.33
C LEU A 551 26.95 21.75 11.10
N VAL A 552 27.75 22.40 10.27
CA VAL A 552 28.19 21.87 8.97
C VAL A 552 29.29 20.83 9.15
N THR A 553 29.12 19.65 8.56
CA THR A 553 30.07 18.52 8.66
C THR A 553 30.78 18.22 7.35
N GLY A 554 30.36 18.81 6.23
CA GLY A 554 30.95 18.59 4.90
C GLY A 554 30.65 19.75 3.94
N ASP A 555 31.34 19.75 2.81
CA ASP A 555 30.99 20.65 1.72
C ASP A 555 29.54 20.41 1.31
N SER A 556 28.79 21.48 1.11
CA SER A 556 27.35 21.41 0.87
C SER A 556 26.94 22.18 -0.38
N THR A 557 26.01 21.62 -1.14
CA THR A 557 25.44 22.25 -2.34
C THR A 557 23.93 22.28 -2.20
N LEU A 558 23.35 23.49 -2.30
CA LEU A 558 21.90 23.71 -2.30
C LEU A 558 21.54 24.94 -3.17
N SER A 559 20.27 25.08 -3.51
CA SER A 559 19.81 26.15 -4.41
C SER A 559 19.66 27.47 -3.68
N SER A 560 19.01 27.49 -2.53
CA SER A 560 18.79 28.71 -1.76
C SER A 560 19.05 28.51 -0.27
N LEU A 561 19.68 29.47 0.36
CA LEU A 561 19.92 29.52 1.79
C LEU A 561 19.42 30.85 2.37
N SER A 562 18.41 30.79 3.25
CA SER A 562 17.95 31.89 4.07
C SER A 562 18.32 31.61 5.53
N CYS A 563 19.16 32.46 6.15
CA CYS A 563 19.67 32.19 7.48
C CYS A 563 19.67 33.44 8.37
N ALA A 564 18.71 33.50 9.29
CA ALA A 564 18.73 34.45 10.41
C ALA A 564 19.40 33.86 11.68
N GLY A 565 19.73 32.57 11.67
CA GLY A 565 20.31 31.83 12.78
C GLY A 565 21.83 31.67 12.69
N THR A 566 22.34 30.54 13.15
CA THR A 566 23.78 30.25 13.22
C THR A 566 24.18 29.16 12.22
N ILE A 567 25.25 29.44 11.43
CA ILE A 567 25.93 28.43 10.60
C ILE A 567 27.41 28.39 10.99
N GLN A 568 27.87 27.23 11.46
CA GLN A 568 29.26 27.00 11.85
C GLN A 568 29.64 25.53 11.71
N ASP A 569 30.93 25.21 11.75
CA ASP A 569 31.38 23.83 11.88
C ASP A 569 31.34 23.34 13.34
N ALA A 570 31.59 22.05 13.58
CA ALA A 570 31.61 21.46 14.91
C ALA A 570 32.66 22.07 15.88
N LYS A 571 33.59 22.88 15.37
CA LYS A 571 34.61 23.59 16.16
C LYS A 571 34.23 25.04 16.43
N GLY A 572 33.09 25.49 15.94
CA GLY A 572 32.62 26.86 16.03
C GLY A 572 33.25 27.81 15.01
N ASN A 573 33.89 27.28 13.96
CA ASN A 573 34.41 28.12 12.88
C ASN A 573 33.31 28.54 11.92
N THR A 574 33.32 29.76 11.48
CA THR A 574 32.42 30.26 10.41
C THR A 574 32.68 29.46 9.12
N VAL A 575 31.63 29.02 8.46
CA VAL A 575 31.70 28.31 7.17
C VAL A 575 31.67 29.34 6.02
N THR A 576 32.46 29.10 4.99
CA THR A 576 32.42 29.91 3.78
C THR A 576 31.11 29.69 3.05
N ILE A 577 30.38 30.75 2.70
CA ILE A 577 29.17 30.67 1.86
C ILE A 577 29.48 31.41 0.56
N GLN A 578 29.40 30.68 -0.57
CA GLN A 578 29.68 31.23 -1.89
C GLN A 578 28.60 30.92 -2.91
N GLY A 579 28.47 31.77 -3.88
CA GLY A 579 27.61 31.56 -5.04
C GLY A 579 28.23 30.60 -6.04
N THR A 580 27.38 29.95 -6.85
CA THR A 580 27.83 29.13 -7.99
C THR A 580 28.64 29.91 -9.03
N ASP A 581 28.51 31.24 -9.03
CA ASP A 581 29.29 32.18 -9.86
C ASP A 581 30.66 32.55 -9.24
N GLY A 582 30.99 32.07 -8.04
CA GLY A 582 32.18 32.33 -7.28
C GLY A 582 32.10 33.59 -6.41
N THR A 583 30.92 34.24 -6.30
CA THR A 583 30.71 35.36 -5.37
C THR A 583 30.76 34.83 -3.93
N VAL A 584 31.64 35.38 -3.08
CA VAL A 584 31.69 35.01 -1.66
C VAL A 584 30.73 35.91 -0.89
N TYR A 585 29.71 35.32 -0.30
CA TYR A 585 28.73 36.02 0.56
C TYR A 585 29.22 36.13 2.01
N VAL A 586 29.81 35.02 2.52
CA VAL A 586 30.41 34.97 3.86
C VAL A 586 31.78 34.33 3.75
N GLU A 587 32.83 35.02 4.19
CA GLU A 587 34.17 34.47 4.27
C GLU A 587 34.35 33.73 5.61
N GLY A 588 34.65 32.44 5.54
CA GLY A 588 34.75 31.57 6.69
C GLY A 588 36.17 31.16 7.03
N THR A 589 36.33 30.54 8.19
CA THR A 589 37.59 29.92 8.67
C THR A 589 37.52 28.42 8.79
N SER A 590 36.35 27.82 8.56
CA SER A 590 36.14 26.39 8.44
C SER A 590 36.82 25.83 7.18
N SER A 591 37.11 24.54 7.19
CA SER A 591 37.55 23.80 5.98
C SER A 591 36.41 23.49 5.02
N TYR A 592 35.16 23.67 5.45
CA TYR A 592 33.97 23.41 4.66
C TYR A 592 33.46 24.65 3.94
N THR A 593 32.79 24.40 2.81
CA THR A 593 32.18 25.43 1.98
C THR A 593 30.73 25.08 1.67
N ILE A 594 29.84 26.07 1.74
CA ILE A 594 28.46 25.98 1.27
C ILE A 594 28.37 26.71 -0.06
N THR A 595 27.96 25.99 -1.11
CA THR A 595 27.75 26.56 -2.45
C THR A 595 26.26 26.70 -2.71
N VAL A 596 25.81 27.91 -3.08
CA VAL A 596 24.40 28.24 -3.29
C VAL A 596 24.16 29.04 -4.57
N THR A 597 22.95 28.95 -5.12
CA THR A 597 22.52 29.86 -6.20
C THR A 597 22.08 31.22 -5.64
N SER A 598 21.46 31.23 -4.47
CA SER A 598 21.04 32.47 -3.77
C SER A 598 21.26 32.36 -2.26
N TYR A 599 21.59 33.51 -1.64
CA TYR A 599 21.81 33.62 -0.21
C TYR A 599 21.12 34.88 0.36
N GLU A 600 20.38 34.69 1.48
CA GLU A 600 19.77 35.75 2.27
C GLU A 600 20.15 35.57 3.75
N ALA A 601 20.68 36.66 4.39
CA ALA A 601 21.15 36.65 5.77
C ALA A 601 20.12 37.28 6.72
#